data_5c76964fa0e44e383106d73125c26d71
#
_entry.id   5c76964fa0e44e383106d73125c26d71
#
_cell.length_a   1.000
_cell.length_b   1.000
_cell.length_c   1.000
_cell.angle_alpha   90.00
_cell.angle_beta   90.00
_cell.angle_gamma   90.00
#
_symmetry.space_group_name_H-M   'P 1'
#
loop_
_entity.id
_entity.type
_entity.pdbx_description
1 polymer ?
#
loop_
_entity_poly.entity_id
_entity_poly.type
_entity_poly.pdbx_seq_one_letter_code
_entity_poly.pdbx_strand_id
1 'polypeptide(L)'
;YNGTIKHEWRLPMTTFLGNPVTFTGQQLQVGDTARDFSLTATDLSKKTLADFAGKKKVLSIVPSIDTGVCSTQTRRFNQELSDLDNTVVITVSVDLPFAQGKWCAAEGIENAVMLSDYFDHSFGRDYAVLINEWHLLARAVLVLDENNTVTYAEYVDNINTEPDFEAAIAAVKSL
;
A
#
# COMPACT_ATOMS: atom_id res chain seq x y z
N TYR A 1 -39.14 24.66 -19.95
CA TYR A 1 -37.69 24.26 -19.98
C TYR A 1 -37.41 23.54 -18.71
N ASN A 2 -37.49 22.21 -18.70
CA ASN A 2 -37.08 21.36 -17.59
C ASN A 2 -35.60 21.01 -17.77
N GLY A 3 -34.73 21.81 -17.14
CA GLY A 3 -33.32 21.49 -17.02
C GLY A 3 -33.12 20.40 -16.00
N THR A 4 -32.96 19.15 -16.45
CA THR A 4 -32.54 18.05 -15.59
C THR A 4 -31.10 18.32 -15.18
N ILE A 5 -30.88 18.71 -13.92
CA ILE A 5 -29.55 18.80 -13.33
C ILE A 5 -29.05 17.38 -13.23
N LYS A 6 -28.16 16.99 -14.14
CA LYS A 6 -27.39 15.76 -13.99
C LYS A 6 -26.46 15.99 -12.79
N HIS A 7 -26.77 15.37 -11.67
CA HIS A 7 -25.80 15.19 -10.61
C HIS A 7 -24.69 14.30 -11.16
N GLU A 8 -23.65 14.91 -11.71
CA GLU A 8 -22.40 14.21 -11.91
C GLU A 8 -21.86 13.85 -10.53
N TRP A 9 -21.96 12.59 -10.20
CA TRP A 9 -21.25 12.02 -9.05
C TRP A 9 -19.77 12.19 -9.32
N ARG A 10 -19.19 13.29 -8.88
CA ARG A 10 -17.73 13.41 -8.83
C ARG A 10 -17.24 12.42 -7.81
N LEU A 11 -16.56 11.36 -8.30
CA LEU A 11 -15.73 10.54 -7.43
C LEU A 11 -14.79 11.47 -6.65
N PRO A 12 -14.58 11.22 -5.33
CA PRO A 12 -13.64 12.03 -4.58
C PRO A 12 -12.29 12.03 -5.31
N MET A 13 -11.76 13.25 -5.52
CA MET A 13 -10.53 13.44 -6.28
C MET A 13 -9.34 13.18 -5.36
N THR A 14 -8.48 12.22 -5.75
CA THR A 14 -7.22 11.99 -5.05
C THR A 14 -6.26 13.13 -5.34
N THR A 15 -5.61 13.64 -4.30
CA THR A 15 -4.63 14.72 -4.40
C THR A 15 -3.29 14.32 -3.81
N PHE A 16 -2.21 14.86 -4.39
CA PHE A 16 -0.86 14.78 -3.87
C PHE A 16 -0.24 16.17 -3.88
N LEU A 17 0.26 16.62 -2.73
CA LEU A 17 0.79 17.97 -2.53
C LEU A 17 -0.20 19.07 -2.99
N GLY A 18 -1.50 18.85 -2.76
CA GLY A 18 -2.56 19.76 -3.13
C GLY A 18 -2.98 19.73 -4.60
N ASN A 19 -2.36 18.89 -5.44
CA ASN A 19 -2.65 18.77 -6.85
C ASN A 19 -3.47 17.50 -7.14
N PRO A 20 -4.49 17.57 -8.01
CA PRO A 20 -5.20 16.37 -8.47
C PRO A 20 -4.25 15.41 -9.18
N VAL A 21 -4.40 14.12 -8.90
CA VAL A 21 -3.62 13.06 -9.54
C VAL A 21 -4.54 11.99 -10.12
N THR A 22 -4.03 11.26 -11.10
CA THR A 22 -4.76 10.22 -11.80
C THR A 22 -4.04 8.88 -11.71
N PHE A 23 -4.80 7.80 -11.86
CA PHE A 23 -4.31 6.44 -11.81
C PHE A 23 -4.81 5.65 -13.02
N THR A 24 -4.07 4.61 -13.37
CA THR A 24 -4.50 3.60 -14.36
C THR A 24 -4.93 2.34 -13.61
N GLY A 25 -5.94 1.65 -14.12
CA GLY A 25 -6.45 0.41 -13.53
C GLY A 25 -7.61 0.65 -12.57
N GLN A 26 -7.99 -0.40 -11.88
CA GLN A 26 -9.10 -0.41 -10.92
C GLN A 26 -8.61 -0.70 -9.52
N GLN A 27 -9.10 0.07 -8.56
CA GLN A 27 -8.87 -0.19 -7.14
C GLN A 27 -9.48 -1.53 -6.74
N LEU A 28 -8.76 -2.25 -5.88
CA LEU A 28 -9.27 -3.46 -5.26
C LEU A 28 -10.30 -3.11 -4.18
N GLN A 29 -11.33 -3.93 -4.08
CA GLN A 29 -12.40 -3.79 -3.09
C GLN A 29 -12.45 -5.03 -2.20
N VAL A 30 -13.07 -4.88 -1.03
CA VAL A 30 -13.33 -6.00 -0.13
C VAL A 30 -14.08 -7.10 -0.89
N GLY A 31 -13.60 -8.34 -0.78
CA GLY A 31 -14.09 -9.51 -1.49
C GLY A 31 -13.31 -9.85 -2.76
N ASP A 32 -12.52 -8.92 -3.29
CA ASP A 32 -11.67 -9.22 -4.45
C ASP A 32 -10.52 -10.15 -4.07
N THR A 33 -10.06 -10.92 -5.03
CA THR A 33 -8.80 -11.67 -4.91
C THR A 33 -7.63 -10.74 -5.23
N ALA A 34 -6.61 -10.72 -4.37
CA ALA A 34 -5.41 -9.95 -4.61
C ALA A 34 -4.71 -10.41 -5.89
N ARG A 35 -4.16 -9.45 -6.61
CA ARG A 35 -3.40 -9.70 -7.84
C ARG A 35 -1.99 -10.08 -7.49
N ASP A 36 -1.43 -11.06 -8.20
CA ASP A 36 -0.03 -11.42 -8.02
C ASP A 36 0.88 -10.27 -8.39
N PHE A 37 2.05 -10.25 -7.79
CA PHE A 37 3.06 -9.23 -8.06
C PHE A 37 4.45 -9.87 -8.13
N SER A 38 5.39 -9.13 -8.71
CA SER A 38 6.82 -9.41 -8.63
C SER A 38 7.53 -8.13 -8.20
N LEU A 39 7.91 -8.07 -6.94
CA LEU A 39 8.55 -6.91 -6.32
C LEU A 39 9.98 -7.26 -5.92
N THR A 40 10.83 -6.25 -5.79
CA THR A 40 12.25 -6.44 -5.46
C THR A 40 12.48 -6.21 -3.96
N ALA A 41 13.04 -7.20 -3.30
CA ALA A 41 13.42 -7.13 -1.88
C ALA A 41 14.76 -6.40 -1.70
N THR A 42 15.12 -6.11 -0.44
CA THR A 42 16.35 -5.38 -0.10
C THR A 42 17.63 -6.12 -0.48
N ASP A 43 17.57 -7.45 -0.63
CA ASP A 43 18.67 -8.28 -1.14
C ASP A 43 18.66 -8.45 -2.66
N LEU A 44 17.79 -7.70 -3.36
CA LEU A 44 17.56 -7.74 -4.80
C LEU A 44 16.87 -9.01 -5.33
N SER A 45 16.44 -9.91 -4.45
CA SER A 45 15.60 -11.05 -4.87
C SER A 45 14.19 -10.59 -5.21
N LYS A 46 13.53 -11.34 -6.10
CA LYS A 46 12.12 -11.09 -6.43
C LYS A 46 11.21 -11.81 -5.45
N LYS A 47 10.17 -11.12 -5.00
CA LYS A 47 9.13 -11.66 -4.13
C LYS A 47 7.78 -11.58 -4.81
N THR A 48 7.00 -12.63 -4.65
CA THR A 48 5.62 -12.74 -5.15
C THR A 48 4.68 -13.06 -4.00
N LEU A 49 3.37 -13.09 -4.25
CA LEU A 49 2.40 -13.52 -3.23
C LEU A 49 2.68 -14.93 -2.70
N ALA A 50 3.20 -15.82 -3.55
CA ALA A 50 3.54 -17.19 -3.15
C ALA A 50 4.59 -17.25 -2.04
N ASP A 51 5.48 -16.27 -1.95
CA ASP A 51 6.47 -16.18 -0.87
C ASP A 51 5.84 -15.95 0.51
N PHE A 52 4.60 -15.49 0.54
CA PHE A 52 3.82 -15.20 1.74
C PHE A 52 2.60 -16.10 1.87
N ALA A 53 2.59 -17.23 1.18
CA ALA A 53 1.44 -18.13 1.14
C ALA A 53 1.01 -18.57 2.55
N GLY A 54 -0.32 -18.62 2.77
CA GLY A 54 -0.91 -19.04 4.03
C GLY A 54 -0.83 -18.01 5.16
N LYS A 55 -0.23 -16.85 4.93
CA LYS A 55 -0.16 -15.76 5.92
C LYS A 55 -1.24 -14.70 5.66
N LYS A 56 -1.70 -14.07 6.74
CA LYS A 56 -2.44 -12.81 6.68
C LYS A 56 -1.46 -11.70 6.27
N LYS A 57 -1.87 -10.84 5.37
CA LYS A 57 -0.98 -9.83 4.79
C LYS A 57 -1.55 -8.44 4.97
N VAL A 58 -0.70 -7.53 5.40
CA VAL A 58 -0.98 -6.10 5.35
C VAL A 58 -0.10 -5.49 4.27
N LEU A 59 -0.71 -5.00 3.20
CA LEU A 59 -0.01 -4.24 2.17
C LEU A 59 -0.05 -2.77 2.56
N SER A 60 1.07 -2.24 3.01
CA SER A 60 1.23 -0.84 3.38
C SER A 60 1.95 -0.12 2.24
N ILE A 61 1.20 0.68 1.49
CA ILE A 61 1.66 1.32 0.26
C ILE A 61 1.91 2.79 0.53
N VAL A 62 3.10 3.27 0.20
CA VAL A 62 3.54 4.64 0.50
C VAL A 62 4.27 5.26 -0.69
N PRO A 63 4.20 6.61 -0.85
CA PRO A 63 4.98 7.32 -1.87
C PRO A 63 6.49 7.18 -1.70
N SER A 64 6.98 7.30 -0.48
CA SER A 64 8.40 7.11 -0.14
C SER A 64 8.55 6.92 1.36
N ILE A 65 9.44 6.02 1.77
CA ILE A 65 9.81 5.85 3.19
C ILE A 65 10.51 7.07 3.78
N ASP A 66 11.01 7.96 2.93
CA ASP A 66 11.82 9.13 3.32
C ASP A 66 10.98 10.38 3.62
N THR A 67 9.66 10.24 3.76
CA THR A 67 8.75 11.31 4.16
C THR A 67 8.16 11.05 5.54
N GLY A 68 7.78 12.12 6.28
CA GLY A 68 7.31 12.00 7.66
C GLY A 68 6.09 11.09 7.83
N VAL A 69 5.05 11.25 7.01
CA VAL A 69 3.83 10.43 7.07
C VAL A 69 4.12 8.98 6.69
N CYS A 70 4.93 8.76 5.67
CA CYS A 70 5.29 7.42 5.22
C CYS A 70 6.12 6.67 6.27
N SER A 71 7.08 7.34 6.89
CA SER A 71 7.88 6.77 7.97
C SER A 71 7.00 6.40 9.17
N THR A 72 6.07 7.26 9.55
CA THR A 72 5.11 7.00 10.64
C THR A 72 4.22 5.80 10.31
N GLN A 73 3.68 5.72 9.11
CA GLN A 73 2.85 4.60 8.66
C GLN A 73 3.63 3.29 8.73
N THR A 74 4.83 3.27 8.18
CA THR A 74 5.68 2.06 8.14
C THR A 74 6.06 1.62 9.55
N ARG A 75 6.50 2.56 10.40
CA ARG A 75 6.86 2.28 11.79
C ARG A 75 5.68 1.70 12.58
N ARG A 76 4.53 2.35 12.51
CA ARG A 76 3.35 1.99 13.29
C ARG A 76 2.83 0.60 12.93
N PHE A 77 2.68 0.29 11.64
CA PHE A 77 2.22 -1.03 11.24
C PHE A 77 3.20 -2.13 11.61
N ASN A 78 4.50 -1.89 11.46
CA ASN A 78 5.50 -2.89 11.85
C ASN A 78 5.53 -3.11 13.37
N GLN A 79 5.40 -2.06 14.17
CA GLN A 79 5.38 -2.19 15.64
C GLN A 79 4.13 -2.89 16.17
N GLU A 80 2.96 -2.57 15.60
CA GLU A 80 1.68 -3.05 16.14
C GLU A 80 1.23 -4.38 15.55
N LEU A 81 1.68 -4.75 14.36
CA LEU A 81 1.17 -5.91 13.62
C LEU A 81 2.19 -7.01 13.37
N SER A 82 3.49 -6.73 13.40
CA SER A 82 4.51 -7.72 13.04
C SER A 82 4.59 -8.90 14.03
N ASP A 83 4.15 -8.71 15.25
CA ASP A 83 4.17 -9.76 16.30
C ASP A 83 2.86 -10.58 16.36
N LEU A 84 1.86 -10.24 15.53
CA LEU A 84 0.64 -11.01 15.47
C LEU A 84 0.88 -12.35 14.78
N ASP A 85 0.22 -13.39 15.29
CA ASP A 85 0.34 -14.74 14.74
C ASP A 85 -0.03 -14.76 13.24
N ASN A 86 0.80 -15.43 12.45
CA ASN A 86 0.58 -15.67 11.04
C ASN A 86 0.33 -14.40 10.22
N THR A 87 0.94 -13.29 10.63
CA THR A 87 0.75 -11.99 10.00
C THR A 87 2.08 -11.45 9.45
N VAL A 88 2.07 -10.92 8.24
CA VAL A 88 3.20 -10.22 7.64
C VAL A 88 2.76 -8.83 7.20
N VAL A 89 3.57 -7.83 7.52
CA VAL A 89 3.43 -6.45 7.01
C VAL A 89 4.38 -6.27 5.85
N ILE A 90 3.84 -5.96 4.68
CA ILE A 90 4.59 -5.75 3.46
C ILE A 90 4.47 -4.27 3.10
N THR A 91 5.57 -3.54 3.23
CA THR A 91 5.63 -2.12 2.84
C THR A 91 6.13 -2.00 1.42
N VAL A 92 5.39 -1.30 0.57
CA VAL A 92 5.70 -1.14 -0.85
C VAL A 92 5.85 0.33 -1.20
N SER A 93 6.94 0.67 -1.86
CA SER A 93 7.22 1.98 -2.43
C SER A 93 8.06 1.84 -3.70
N VAL A 94 8.33 2.95 -4.38
CA VAL A 94 9.28 2.95 -5.51
C VAL A 94 10.69 3.35 -5.08
N ASP A 95 10.94 3.53 -3.79
CA ASP A 95 12.30 3.70 -3.29
C ASP A 95 13.18 2.54 -3.74
N LEU A 96 14.44 2.80 -4.01
CA LEU A 96 15.35 1.73 -4.37
C LEU A 96 15.52 0.75 -3.20
N PRO A 97 15.73 -0.54 -3.47
CA PRO A 97 15.91 -1.53 -2.41
C PRO A 97 17.02 -1.19 -1.42
N PHE A 98 18.07 -0.53 -1.88
CA PHE A 98 19.17 -0.05 -1.03
C PHE A 98 18.70 1.00 -0.02
N ALA A 99 17.88 1.95 -0.47
CA ALA A 99 17.33 2.99 0.41
C ALA A 99 16.36 2.40 1.43
N GLN A 100 15.54 1.44 1.03
CA GLN A 100 14.65 0.72 1.93
C GLN A 100 15.43 -0.04 3.02
N GLY A 101 16.49 -0.73 2.64
CA GLY A 101 17.36 -1.45 3.57
C GLY A 101 18.07 -0.51 4.54
N LYS A 102 18.55 0.62 4.07
CA LYS A 102 19.19 1.64 4.91
C LYS A 102 18.21 2.23 5.93
N TRP A 103 16.98 2.50 5.52
CA TRP A 103 15.95 3.00 6.41
C TRP A 103 15.62 2.00 7.52
N CYS A 104 15.41 0.72 7.19
CA CYS A 104 15.15 -0.33 8.17
C CYS A 104 16.28 -0.47 9.19
N ALA A 105 17.53 -0.43 8.73
CA ALA A 105 18.70 -0.49 9.60
C ALA A 105 18.75 0.70 10.55
N ALA A 106 18.49 1.91 10.06
CA ALA A 106 18.50 3.13 10.86
C ALA A 106 17.39 3.16 11.91
N GLU A 107 16.22 2.59 11.60
CA GLU A 107 15.06 2.53 12.51
C GLU A 107 15.11 1.33 13.47
N GLY A 108 16.04 0.41 13.30
CA GLY A 108 16.15 -0.79 14.13
C GLY A 108 15.01 -1.79 13.94
N ILE A 109 14.36 -1.78 12.79
CA ILE A 109 13.25 -2.69 12.45
C ILE A 109 13.83 -3.89 11.72
N GLU A 110 14.03 -5.00 12.44
CA GLU A 110 14.73 -6.18 11.92
C GLU A 110 13.84 -7.07 11.02
N ASN A 111 12.55 -7.14 11.30
CA ASN A 111 11.61 -8.07 10.65
C ASN A 111 10.69 -7.39 9.64
N ALA A 112 11.01 -6.17 9.21
CA ALA A 112 10.23 -5.47 8.23
C ALA A 112 10.44 -6.07 6.84
N VAL A 113 9.33 -6.38 6.15
CA VAL A 113 9.37 -6.75 4.74
C VAL A 113 9.16 -5.49 3.90
N MET A 114 10.24 -5.04 3.26
CA MET A 114 10.23 -3.88 2.38
C MET A 114 10.42 -4.34 0.95
N LEU A 115 9.46 -4.01 0.08
CA LEU A 115 9.50 -4.40 -1.33
C LEU A 115 9.43 -3.15 -2.20
N SER A 116 10.20 -3.14 -3.28
CA SER A 116 10.30 -2.01 -4.19
C SER A 116 9.66 -2.32 -5.54
N ASP A 117 8.85 -1.38 -6.01
CA ASP A 117 8.22 -1.39 -7.34
C ASP A 117 9.01 -0.55 -8.36
N TYR A 118 10.30 -0.33 -8.11
CA TYR A 118 11.13 0.54 -8.95
C TYR A 118 11.37 -0.02 -10.35
N PHE A 119 11.36 -1.35 -10.52
CA PHE A 119 11.83 -2.01 -11.73
C PHE A 119 10.96 -1.70 -12.95
N ASP A 120 9.66 -1.95 -12.85
CA ASP A 120 8.73 -1.76 -13.97
C ASP A 120 7.40 -1.11 -13.57
N HIS A 121 7.21 -0.79 -12.29
CA HIS A 121 5.97 -0.21 -11.74
C HIS A 121 4.72 -1.09 -11.97
N SER A 122 4.88 -2.38 -12.20
CA SER A 122 3.74 -3.27 -12.47
C SER A 122 2.78 -3.40 -11.30
N PHE A 123 3.32 -3.46 -10.07
CA PHE A 123 2.48 -3.45 -8.86
C PHE A 123 1.62 -2.18 -8.80
N GLY A 124 2.22 -1.03 -9.03
CA GLY A 124 1.52 0.26 -8.99
C GLY A 124 0.36 0.32 -9.97
N ARG A 125 0.53 -0.21 -11.17
CA ARG A 125 -0.53 -0.28 -12.17
C ARG A 125 -1.59 -1.32 -11.81
N ASP A 126 -1.20 -2.51 -11.39
CA ASP A 126 -2.12 -3.61 -11.09
C ASP A 126 -3.00 -3.31 -9.87
N TYR A 127 -2.47 -2.59 -8.89
CA TYR A 127 -3.19 -2.20 -7.68
C TYR A 127 -3.81 -0.79 -7.77
N ALA A 128 -3.71 -0.12 -8.93
CA ALA A 128 -4.20 1.24 -9.18
C ALA A 128 -3.68 2.27 -8.17
N VAL A 129 -2.39 2.18 -7.83
CA VAL A 129 -1.71 3.10 -6.91
C VAL A 129 -0.54 3.86 -7.55
N LEU A 130 -0.22 3.60 -8.82
CA LEU A 130 0.80 4.37 -9.52
C LEU A 130 0.23 5.73 -9.92
N ILE A 131 0.77 6.80 -9.35
CA ILE A 131 0.42 8.18 -9.71
C ILE A 131 0.99 8.46 -11.11
N ASN A 132 0.12 8.66 -12.09
CA ASN A 132 0.53 8.86 -13.48
C ASN A 132 1.45 10.06 -13.66
N GLU A 133 1.20 11.13 -12.93
CA GLU A 133 1.91 12.42 -13.06
C GLU A 133 3.31 12.39 -12.43
N TRP A 134 3.53 11.54 -11.43
CA TRP A 134 4.76 11.55 -10.62
C TRP A 134 5.54 10.24 -10.65
N HIS A 135 4.91 9.13 -11.07
CA HIS A 135 5.47 7.78 -10.99
C HIS A 135 5.91 7.36 -9.58
N LEU A 136 5.28 7.95 -8.58
CA LEU A 136 5.31 7.51 -7.19
C LEU A 136 4.08 6.68 -6.90
N LEU A 137 4.12 5.87 -5.84
CA LEU A 137 2.92 5.19 -5.38
C LEU A 137 2.07 6.11 -4.50
N ALA A 138 0.77 5.94 -4.56
CA ALA A 138 -0.17 6.60 -3.65
C ALA A 138 -0.07 5.98 -2.25
N ARG A 139 -0.81 6.56 -1.31
CA ARG A 139 -0.96 5.99 0.02
C ARG A 139 -2.19 5.11 0.07
N ALA A 140 -1.98 3.85 0.43
CA ALA A 140 -3.06 2.88 0.54
C ALA A 140 -2.73 1.81 1.57
N VAL A 141 -3.76 1.17 2.12
CA VAL A 141 -3.63 0.02 3.01
C VAL A 141 -4.63 -1.04 2.57
N LEU A 142 -4.12 -2.24 2.31
CA LEU A 142 -4.93 -3.40 1.98
C LEU A 142 -4.63 -4.52 2.98
N VAL A 143 -5.67 -5.17 3.48
CA VAL A 143 -5.53 -6.35 4.33
C VAL A 143 -6.04 -7.57 3.57
N LEU A 144 -5.21 -8.59 3.48
CA LEU A 144 -5.52 -9.86 2.82
C LEU A 144 -5.59 -10.97 3.85
N ASP A 145 -6.57 -11.84 3.71
CA ASP A 145 -6.62 -13.06 4.49
C ASP A 145 -5.59 -14.10 3.99
N GLU A 146 -5.58 -15.27 4.60
CA GLU A 146 -4.65 -16.36 4.25
C GLU A 146 -4.81 -16.87 2.81
N ASN A 147 -5.97 -16.64 2.19
CA ASN A 147 -6.30 -17.02 0.82
C ASN A 147 -6.15 -15.87 -0.18
N ASN A 148 -5.53 -14.77 0.22
CA ASN A 148 -5.34 -13.55 -0.60
C ASN A 148 -6.66 -12.85 -0.98
N THR A 149 -7.71 -13.05 -0.19
CA THR A 149 -8.93 -12.26 -0.35
C THR A 149 -8.79 -10.93 0.40
N VAL A 150 -9.16 -9.85 -0.26
CA VAL A 150 -9.14 -8.50 0.34
C VAL A 150 -10.26 -8.42 1.39
N THR A 151 -9.89 -8.17 2.64
CA THR A 151 -10.83 -8.02 3.77
C THR A 151 -10.95 -6.57 4.23
N TYR A 152 -10.01 -5.73 3.87
CA TYR A 152 -9.99 -4.29 4.12
C TYR A 152 -9.23 -3.58 3.00
N ALA A 153 -9.75 -2.45 2.56
CA ALA A 153 -9.09 -1.62 1.55
C ALA A 153 -9.33 -0.14 1.84
N GLU A 154 -8.25 0.62 1.94
CA GLU A 154 -8.27 2.07 2.03
C GLU A 154 -7.30 2.66 1.02
N TYR A 155 -7.84 3.43 0.09
CA TYR A 155 -7.10 4.28 -0.83
C TYR A 155 -7.28 5.72 -0.36
N VAL A 156 -6.22 6.31 0.19
CA VAL A 156 -6.30 7.61 0.86
C VAL A 156 -6.47 8.74 -0.16
N ASP A 157 -7.53 9.54 -0.03
CA ASP A 157 -7.84 10.61 -1.00
C ASP A 157 -6.81 11.74 -0.99
N ASN A 158 -6.37 12.17 0.18
CA ASN A 158 -5.26 13.11 0.31
C ASN A 158 -4.00 12.33 0.71
N ILE A 159 -3.13 12.10 -0.26
CA ILE A 159 -1.93 11.25 -0.10
C ILE A 159 -0.99 11.78 1.00
N ASN A 160 -1.07 13.06 1.33
CA ASN A 160 -0.24 13.68 2.38
C ASN A 160 -0.77 13.43 3.80
N THR A 161 -1.92 12.78 3.95
CA THR A 161 -2.51 12.48 5.26
C THR A 161 -2.32 11.02 5.64
N GLU A 162 -2.38 10.73 6.94
CA GLU A 162 -2.27 9.38 7.47
C GLU A 162 -3.47 8.52 7.08
N PRO A 163 -3.28 7.19 6.92
CA PRO A 163 -4.40 6.25 6.79
C PRO A 163 -5.13 6.10 8.14
N ASP A 164 -6.30 5.46 8.12
CA ASP A 164 -7.01 5.06 9.33
C ASP A 164 -6.34 3.82 9.95
N PHE A 165 -5.36 4.03 10.81
CA PHE A 165 -4.60 2.97 11.45
C PHE A 165 -5.50 2.05 12.29
N GLU A 166 -6.43 2.61 13.04
CA GLU A 166 -7.31 1.85 13.93
C GLU A 166 -8.18 0.87 13.13
N ALA A 167 -8.76 1.32 12.02
CA ALA A 167 -9.58 0.47 11.15
C ALA A 167 -8.77 -0.66 10.53
N ALA A 168 -7.56 -0.37 10.03
CA ALA A 168 -6.69 -1.37 9.43
C ALA A 168 -6.24 -2.41 10.46
N ILE A 169 -5.82 -1.98 11.65
CA ILE A 169 -5.39 -2.86 12.74
C ILE A 169 -6.55 -3.74 13.21
N ALA A 170 -7.74 -3.17 13.37
CA ALA A 170 -8.94 -3.92 13.72
C ALA A 170 -9.28 -4.98 12.68
N ALA A 171 -9.14 -4.66 11.39
CA ALA A 171 -9.36 -5.60 10.30
C ALA A 171 -8.42 -6.81 10.36
N VAL A 172 -7.15 -6.59 10.67
CA VAL A 172 -6.17 -7.68 10.82
C VAL A 172 -6.51 -8.55 12.04
N LYS A 173 -6.81 -7.94 13.17
CA LYS A 173 -7.11 -8.65 14.42
C LYS A 173 -8.41 -9.45 14.37
N SER A 174 -9.32 -9.11 13.45
CA SER A 174 -10.58 -9.83 13.25
C SER A 174 -10.45 -11.08 12.35
N LEU A 175 -9.29 -11.32 11.78
CA LEU A 175 -9.04 -12.49 10.93
C LEU A 175 -8.70 -13.76 11.71
#